data_982c55a450a2947d8bc5bc85b5f3d346
#
_entry.id   982c55a450a2947d8bc5bc85b5f3d346
#
_cell.length_a   1.000
_cell.length_b   1.000
_cell.length_c   1.000
_cell.angle_alpha   90.00
_cell.angle_beta   90.00
_cell.angle_gamma   90.00
#
_symmetry.space_group_name_H-M   'P 1'
#
loop_
_entity.id
_entity.type
_entity.pdbx_description
1 polymer ?
#
loop_
_entity_poly.entity_id
_entity_poly.type
_entity_poly.pdbx_seq_one_letter_code
_entity_poly.pdbx_strand_id
1 'polypeptide(L)'
;KSAFESYMTEIGLLLNEIRYVKKHLAGWMKEKWVPTPFAQFPAKSMVIAEPYGVVLIIAPWNYPFLLCLQPLIDAISGGNCCVIKPSGASTVSFKMIKKIIEEAFPLEFVAVIKDGEEENKKLLEQKFDFIFYTGGPRVGKLIMEQAAKQLTPVVLELGGKSPCIVEESADLNLAAKRIVFGKFLNSGQTCVAPDYVLVQESVKEELILKMCKWIHRIVRKRIQLKCKD
;
A
#
# COMPACT_ATOMS: atom_id res chain seq x y z
N LYS A 1 6.71 8.13 -13.86
CA LYS A 1 7.43 8.76 -12.73
C LYS A 1 8.89 8.98 -13.09
N SER A 2 9.56 10.00 -12.52
CA SER A 2 11.02 10.12 -12.57
C SER A 2 11.69 9.04 -11.70
N ALA A 3 12.98 8.75 -11.94
CA ALA A 3 13.73 7.81 -11.11
C ALA A 3 13.74 8.25 -9.63
N PHE A 4 13.91 9.54 -9.37
CA PHE A 4 13.84 10.10 -8.01
C PHE A 4 12.49 9.86 -7.34
N GLU A 5 11.38 10.15 -8.05
CA GLU A 5 10.03 9.95 -7.52
C GLU A 5 9.73 8.47 -7.28
N SER A 6 10.15 7.58 -8.19
CA SER A 6 10.00 6.13 -8.03
C SER A 6 10.78 5.60 -6.83
N TYR A 7 12.01 6.07 -6.63
CA TYR A 7 12.80 5.70 -5.46
C TYR A 7 12.15 6.21 -4.16
N MET A 8 11.77 7.49 -4.13
CA MET A 8 11.21 8.14 -2.94
C MET A 8 9.87 7.52 -2.52
N THR A 9 9.01 7.17 -3.48
CA THR A 9 7.63 6.76 -3.21
C THR A 9 7.40 5.25 -3.24
N GLU A 10 8.37 4.46 -3.71
CA GLU A 10 8.24 3.01 -3.82
C GLU A 10 9.49 2.28 -3.33
N ILE A 11 10.59 2.34 -4.07
CA ILE A 11 11.75 1.48 -3.80
C ILE A 11 12.41 1.77 -2.45
N GLY A 12 12.61 3.05 -2.13
CA GLY A 12 13.22 3.45 -0.84
C GLY A 12 12.38 3.02 0.36
N LEU A 13 11.05 3.08 0.25
CA LEU A 13 10.12 2.64 1.28
C LEU A 13 10.22 1.12 1.47
N LEU A 14 10.20 0.34 0.39
CA LEU A 14 10.35 -1.12 0.44
C LEU A 14 11.67 -1.56 1.07
N LEU A 15 12.78 -0.90 0.71
CA LEU A 15 14.09 -1.20 1.29
C LEU A 15 14.12 -0.89 2.80
N ASN A 16 13.43 0.16 3.23
CA ASN A 16 13.32 0.48 4.65
C ASN A 16 12.44 -0.54 5.38
N GLU A 17 11.33 -0.96 4.78
CA GLU A 17 10.46 -2.00 5.34
C GLU A 17 11.20 -3.31 5.53
N ILE A 18 11.91 -3.78 4.52
CA ILE A 18 12.73 -5.01 4.63
C ILE A 18 13.75 -4.91 5.79
N ARG A 19 14.43 -3.77 5.92
CA ARG A 19 15.38 -3.56 7.02
C ARG A 19 14.69 -3.58 8.39
N TYR A 20 13.52 -2.94 8.48
CA TYR A 20 12.73 -2.89 9.70
C TYR A 20 12.25 -4.27 10.11
N VAL A 21 11.63 -5.01 9.19
CA VAL A 21 11.16 -6.38 9.41
C VAL A 21 12.33 -7.29 9.84
N LYS A 22 13.44 -7.31 9.11
CA LYS A 22 14.62 -8.12 9.46
C LYS A 22 15.13 -7.83 10.87
N LYS A 23 15.08 -6.59 11.31
CA LYS A 23 15.54 -6.19 12.66
C LYS A 23 14.60 -6.68 13.76
N HIS A 24 13.30 -6.73 13.50
CA HIS A 24 12.29 -6.97 14.55
C HIS A 24 11.67 -8.37 14.51
N LEU A 25 11.78 -9.10 13.39
CA LEU A 25 11.13 -10.39 13.18
C LEU A 25 11.37 -11.40 14.32
N ALA A 26 12.62 -11.58 14.73
CA ALA A 26 12.96 -12.49 15.83
C ALA A 26 12.26 -12.12 17.16
N GLY A 27 11.96 -10.83 17.36
CA GLY A 27 11.19 -10.37 18.51
C GLY A 27 9.70 -10.67 18.40
N TRP A 28 9.15 -10.54 17.18
CA TRP A 28 7.73 -10.80 16.91
C TRP A 28 7.37 -12.29 16.99
N MET A 29 8.31 -13.15 16.69
CA MET A 29 8.15 -14.61 16.75
C MET A 29 8.16 -15.17 18.18
N LYS A 30 8.51 -14.36 19.19
CA LYS A 30 8.57 -14.82 20.58
C LYS A 30 7.18 -15.04 21.15
N GLU A 31 7.06 -16.14 21.92
CA GLU A 31 5.89 -16.40 22.76
C GLU A 31 5.69 -15.25 23.78
N LYS A 32 4.44 -14.86 23.97
CA LYS A 32 4.05 -13.85 24.96
C LYS A 32 3.26 -14.50 26.07
N TRP A 33 3.84 -14.62 27.25
CA TRP A 33 3.17 -15.11 28.44
C TRP A 33 2.12 -14.09 28.88
N VAL A 34 0.92 -14.58 29.20
CA VAL A 34 -0.21 -13.76 29.66
C VAL A 34 -0.75 -14.32 30.97
N PRO A 35 -1.43 -13.49 31.81
CA PRO A 35 -2.04 -13.97 33.03
C PRO A 35 -3.03 -15.10 32.79
N THR A 36 -2.90 -16.17 33.56
CA THR A 36 -3.84 -17.31 33.55
C THR A 36 -4.84 -17.13 34.67
N PRO A 37 -6.16 -17.26 34.42
CA PRO A 37 -7.17 -17.21 35.50
C PRO A 37 -6.88 -18.28 36.58
N PHE A 38 -7.06 -17.90 37.84
CA PHE A 38 -6.78 -18.80 38.98
C PHE A 38 -7.54 -20.12 38.91
N ALA A 39 -8.78 -20.11 38.38
CA ALA A 39 -9.58 -21.32 38.17
C ALA A 39 -8.92 -22.37 37.26
N GLN A 40 -7.91 -22.01 36.51
CA GLN A 40 -7.15 -22.90 35.61
C GLN A 40 -5.79 -23.31 36.18
N PHE A 41 -5.50 -22.96 37.44
CA PHE A 41 -4.26 -23.40 38.13
C PHE A 41 -4.16 -24.93 38.11
N PRO A 42 -2.95 -25.50 37.76
CA PRO A 42 -1.63 -24.88 37.59
C PRO A 42 -1.25 -24.57 36.11
N ALA A 43 -2.24 -24.36 35.23
CA ALA A 43 -1.98 -24.07 33.83
C ALA A 43 -1.22 -22.74 33.62
N LYS A 44 -0.56 -22.61 32.45
CA LYS A 44 0.08 -21.39 31.98
C LYS A 44 -0.51 -20.99 30.64
N SER A 45 -0.70 -19.69 30.42
CA SER A 45 -1.27 -19.15 29.16
C SER A 45 -0.24 -18.35 28.40
N MET A 46 -0.22 -18.52 27.08
CA MET A 46 0.65 -17.77 26.17
C MET A 46 -0.08 -17.40 24.88
N VAL A 47 0.40 -16.38 24.21
CA VAL A 47 -0.01 -15.99 22.87
C VAL A 47 1.15 -16.25 21.92
N ILE A 48 0.87 -17.00 20.86
CA ILE A 48 1.83 -17.35 19.81
C ILE A 48 1.29 -16.79 18.49
N ALA A 49 2.15 -16.15 17.70
CA ALA A 49 1.78 -15.72 16.34
C ALA A 49 1.91 -16.92 15.39
N GLU A 50 0.87 -17.18 14.61
CA GLU A 50 0.84 -18.25 13.60
C GLU A 50 0.49 -17.66 12.23
N PRO A 51 1.01 -18.23 11.12
CA PRO A 51 0.64 -17.82 9.77
C PRO A 51 -0.82 -18.18 9.46
N TYR A 52 -1.47 -17.41 8.60
CA TYR A 52 -2.78 -17.77 8.05
C TYR A 52 -2.70 -18.99 7.13
N GLY A 53 -1.63 -19.08 6.32
CA GLY A 53 -1.45 -20.11 5.30
C GLY A 53 -1.10 -19.51 3.95
N VAL A 54 -2.01 -19.57 2.97
CA VAL A 54 -1.83 -19.01 1.63
C VAL A 54 -2.55 -17.67 1.52
N VAL A 55 -1.78 -16.60 1.31
CA VAL A 55 -2.27 -15.22 1.19
C VAL A 55 -2.33 -14.79 -0.27
N LEU A 56 -3.48 -14.27 -0.71
CA LEU A 56 -3.64 -13.62 -2.00
C LEU A 56 -3.45 -12.10 -1.85
N ILE A 57 -2.54 -11.52 -2.65
CA ILE A 57 -2.28 -10.07 -2.70
C ILE A 57 -2.63 -9.56 -4.10
N ILE A 58 -3.63 -8.68 -4.20
CA ILE A 58 -4.05 -8.03 -5.44
C ILE A 58 -3.69 -6.56 -5.38
N ALA A 59 -2.77 -6.14 -6.26
CA ALA A 59 -2.17 -4.81 -6.23
C ALA A 59 -2.61 -3.93 -7.42
N PRO A 60 -2.76 -2.61 -7.21
CA PRO A 60 -3.15 -1.65 -8.24
C PRO A 60 -1.95 -1.19 -9.08
N TRP A 61 -2.22 -0.24 -9.99
CA TRP A 61 -1.28 0.26 -10.99
C TRP A 61 -0.55 1.55 -10.58
N ASN A 62 -1.05 2.29 -9.60
CA ASN A 62 -0.56 3.64 -9.29
C ASN A 62 0.79 3.68 -8.55
N TYR A 63 1.05 2.74 -7.66
CA TYR A 63 2.33 2.47 -7.00
C TYR A 63 2.62 0.96 -7.09
N PRO A 64 2.95 0.47 -8.31
CA PRO A 64 2.93 -0.96 -8.59
C PRO A 64 3.94 -1.78 -7.78
N PHE A 65 5.12 -1.23 -7.48
CA PHE A 65 6.10 -1.90 -6.63
C PHE A 65 5.69 -1.85 -5.15
N LEU A 66 5.39 -0.66 -4.64
CA LEU A 66 5.09 -0.47 -3.21
C LEU A 66 3.86 -1.29 -2.81
N LEU A 67 2.73 -1.09 -3.50
CA LEU A 67 1.46 -1.70 -3.12
C LEU A 67 1.36 -3.20 -3.45
N CYS A 68 2.34 -3.74 -4.17
CA CYS A 68 2.47 -5.17 -4.40
C CYS A 68 3.45 -5.83 -3.42
N LEU A 69 4.62 -5.23 -3.24
CA LEU A 69 5.71 -5.87 -2.51
C LEU A 69 5.70 -5.58 -1.00
N GLN A 70 5.10 -4.47 -0.54
CA GLN A 70 4.99 -4.22 0.90
C GLN A 70 4.08 -5.25 1.57
N PRO A 71 2.83 -5.50 1.11
CA PRO A 71 2.01 -6.57 1.68
C PRO A 71 2.66 -7.95 1.56
N LEU A 72 3.46 -8.19 0.51
CA LEU A 72 4.22 -9.42 0.37
C LEU A 72 5.28 -9.57 1.46
N ILE A 73 6.05 -8.51 1.74
CA ILE A 73 7.06 -8.51 2.82
C ILE A 73 6.39 -8.84 4.16
N ASP A 74 5.24 -8.24 4.43
CA ASP A 74 4.50 -8.44 5.67
C ASP A 74 3.95 -9.88 5.75
N ALA A 75 3.37 -10.38 4.66
CA ALA A 75 2.82 -11.73 4.61
C ALA A 75 3.90 -12.82 4.80
N ILE A 76 5.03 -12.72 4.10
CA ILE A 76 6.14 -13.68 4.27
C ILE A 76 6.82 -13.57 5.64
N SER A 77 6.85 -12.37 6.22
CA SER A 77 7.36 -12.19 7.59
C SER A 77 6.48 -12.87 8.63
N GLY A 78 5.18 -12.99 8.36
CA GLY A 78 4.23 -13.75 9.15
C GLY A 78 4.30 -15.27 8.91
N GLY A 79 5.18 -15.77 8.02
CA GLY A 79 5.34 -17.20 7.73
C GLY A 79 4.37 -17.73 6.66
N ASN A 80 3.70 -16.87 5.90
CA ASN A 80 2.72 -17.26 4.89
C ASN A 80 3.36 -17.54 3.53
N CYS A 81 2.76 -18.48 2.75
CA CYS A 81 2.95 -18.55 1.31
C CYS A 81 2.09 -17.49 0.62
N CYS A 82 2.50 -17.00 -0.54
CA CYS A 82 1.81 -15.90 -1.19
C CYS A 82 1.54 -16.14 -2.67
N VAL A 83 0.35 -15.71 -3.09
CA VAL A 83 0.01 -15.54 -4.50
C VAL A 83 -0.15 -14.04 -4.74
N ILE A 84 0.66 -13.45 -5.60
CA ILE A 84 0.57 -12.02 -5.92
C ILE A 84 0.04 -11.80 -7.33
N LYS A 85 -0.85 -10.83 -7.46
CA LYS A 85 -1.43 -10.39 -8.72
C LYS A 85 -1.22 -8.89 -8.90
N PRO A 86 -0.08 -8.47 -9.48
CA PRO A 86 0.14 -7.08 -9.87
C PRO A 86 -0.82 -6.66 -10.97
N SER A 87 -1.11 -5.36 -11.08
CA SER A 87 -1.98 -4.84 -12.14
C SER A 87 -1.39 -5.00 -13.54
N GLY A 88 -2.17 -5.51 -14.48
CA GLY A 88 -1.82 -5.59 -15.89
C GLY A 88 -1.69 -4.23 -16.57
N ALA A 89 -2.31 -3.17 -16.03
CA ALA A 89 -2.17 -1.81 -16.55
C ALA A 89 -0.73 -1.26 -16.43
N SER A 90 0.10 -1.84 -15.53
CA SER A 90 1.51 -1.49 -15.35
C SER A 90 2.42 -2.57 -15.92
N THR A 91 2.33 -2.85 -17.23
CA THR A 91 2.96 -4.00 -17.89
C THR A 91 4.48 -4.10 -17.66
N VAL A 92 5.22 -3.00 -17.70
CA VAL A 92 6.68 -3.01 -17.46
C VAL A 92 6.99 -3.34 -16.01
N SER A 93 6.26 -2.73 -15.08
CA SER A 93 6.41 -3.01 -13.65
C SER A 93 6.02 -4.46 -13.33
N PHE A 94 4.95 -4.98 -13.92
CA PHE A 94 4.56 -6.39 -13.81
C PHE A 94 5.71 -7.33 -14.21
N LYS A 95 6.33 -7.13 -15.38
CA LYS A 95 7.44 -7.96 -15.86
C LYS A 95 8.62 -7.93 -14.89
N MET A 96 8.94 -6.76 -14.36
CA MET A 96 10.04 -6.60 -13.42
C MET A 96 9.73 -7.25 -12.06
N ILE A 97 8.53 -7.06 -11.51
CA ILE A 97 8.09 -7.72 -10.27
C ILE A 97 8.16 -9.23 -10.45
N LYS A 98 7.61 -9.74 -11.55
CA LYS A 98 7.65 -11.18 -11.85
C LYS A 98 9.08 -11.71 -11.85
N LYS A 99 9.99 -11.03 -12.59
CA LYS A 99 11.40 -11.42 -12.64
C LYS A 99 12.05 -11.45 -11.25
N ILE A 100 11.88 -10.39 -10.45
CA ILE A 100 12.46 -10.30 -9.09
C ILE A 100 11.94 -11.45 -8.20
N ILE A 101 10.66 -11.75 -8.27
CA ILE A 101 10.06 -12.80 -7.44
C ILE A 101 10.53 -14.18 -7.87
N GLU A 102 10.53 -14.49 -9.17
CA GLU A 102 10.97 -15.78 -9.69
C GLU A 102 12.47 -16.05 -9.46
N GLU A 103 13.30 -14.97 -9.37
CA GLU A 103 14.71 -15.09 -9.00
C GLU A 103 14.92 -15.25 -7.48
N ALA A 104 14.02 -14.71 -6.66
CA ALA A 104 14.19 -14.67 -5.20
C ALA A 104 13.53 -15.84 -4.48
N PHE A 105 12.45 -16.40 -5.02
CA PHE A 105 11.61 -17.39 -4.33
C PHE A 105 11.21 -18.55 -5.23
N PRO A 106 11.11 -19.77 -4.69
CA PRO A 106 10.51 -20.89 -5.41
C PRO A 106 8.99 -20.65 -5.58
N LEU A 107 8.44 -21.23 -6.65
CA LEU A 107 7.03 -21.05 -7.03
C LEU A 107 6.05 -21.49 -5.92
N GLU A 108 6.41 -22.49 -5.16
CA GLU A 108 5.62 -23.04 -4.06
C GLU A 108 5.51 -22.08 -2.88
N PHE A 109 6.42 -21.12 -2.80
CA PHE A 109 6.44 -20.11 -1.72
C PHE A 109 5.81 -18.79 -2.16
N VAL A 110 6.19 -18.26 -3.34
CA VAL A 110 5.59 -17.04 -3.90
C VAL A 110 5.31 -17.21 -5.38
N ALA A 111 4.04 -17.19 -5.76
CA ALA A 111 3.58 -17.26 -7.14
C ALA A 111 3.13 -15.90 -7.66
N VAL A 112 3.45 -15.57 -8.92
CA VAL A 112 3.02 -14.33 -9.60
C VAL A 112 2.02 -14.68 -10.69
N ILE A 113 0.79 -14.18 -10.54
CA ILE A 113 -0.30 -14.42 -11.50
C ILE A 113 -0.41 -13.24 -12.46
N LYS A 114 -0.57 -13.52 -13.74
CA LYS A 114 -0.82 -12.53 -14.77
C LYS A 114 -2.25 -11.98 -14.62
N ASP A 115 -2.40 -10.68 -14.87
CA ASP A 115 -3.72 -10.03 -14.92
C ASP A 115 -4.43 -10.39 -16.23
N GLY A 116 -5.68 -10.79 -16.14
CA GLY A 116 -6.56 -11.14 -17.24
C GLY A 116 -7.97 -11.45 -16.72
N GLU A 117 -9.00 -11.31 -17.55
CA GLU A 117 -10.40 -11.48 -17.09
C GLU A 117 -10.67 -12.92 -16.64
N GLU A 118 -10.24 -13.90 -17.42
CA GLU A 118 -10.39 -15.32 -17.11
C GLU A 118 -9.53 -15.73 -15.91
N GLU A 119 -8.29 -15.26 -15.87
CA GLU A 119 -7.37 -15.51 -14.75
C GLU A 119 -7.91 -14.95 -13.45
N ASN A 120 -8.50 -13.75 -13.49
CA ASN A 120 -9.09 -13.10 -12.31
C ASN A 120 -10.29 -13.89 -11.77
N LYS A 121 -11.17 -14.39 -12.64
CA LYS A 121 -12.31 -15.25 -12.22
C LYS A 121 -11.80 -16.51 -11.56
N LYS A 122 -10.95 -17.27 -12.24
CA LYS A 122 -10.38 -18.53 -11.73
C LYS A 122 -9.62 -18.33 -10.43
N LEU A 123 -8.90 -17.21 -10.28
CA LEU A 123 -8.14 -16.89 -9.07
C LEU A 123 -9.07 -16.71 -7.87
N LEU A 124 -10.17 -15.98 -8.03
CA LEU A 124 -11.13 -15.73 -6.95
C LEU A 124 -12.01 -16.93 -6.61
N GLU A 125 -12.04 -17.97 -7.45
CA GLU A 125 -12.67 -19.25 -7.15
C GLU A 125 -11.80 -20.19 -6.30
N GLN A 126 -10.48 -19.89 -6.24
CA GLN A 126 -9.56 -20.67 -5.40
C GLN A 126 -9.75 -20.32 -3.93
N LYS A 127 -9.41 -21.29 -3.06
CA LYS A 127 -9.41 -21.08 -1.61
C LYS A 127 -8.10 -20.38 -1.19
N PHE A 128 -8.25 -19.27 -0.50
CA PHE A 128 -7.16 -18.57 0.19
C PHE A 128 -7.48 -18.48 1.67
N ASP A 129 -6.44 -18.40 2.50
CA ASP A 129 -6.57 -18.26 3.95
C ASP A 129 -6.63 -16.78 4.36
N PHE A 130 -6.19 -15.86 3.49
CA PHE A 130 -6.30 -14.42 3.65
C PHE A 130 -6.23 -13.71 2.28
N ILE A 131 -6.97 -12.60 2.11
CA ILE A 131 -6.90 -11.79 0.90
C ILE A 131 -6.59 -10.34 1.26
N PHE A 132 -5.52 -9.80 0.69
CA PHE A 132 -5.18 -8.39 0.74
C PHE A 132 -5.41 -7.74 -0.63
N TYR A 133 -6.31 -6.78 -0.70
CA TYR A 133 -6.67 -6.09 -1.93
C TYR A 133 -6.46 -4.59 -1.80
N THR A 134 -5.77 -4.00 -2.78
CA THR A 134 -5.72 -2.55 -2.96
C THR A 134 -6.26 -2.18 -4.32
N GLY A 135 -7.30 -1.32 -4.36
CA GLY A 135 -7.91 -0.91 -5.63
C GLY A 135 -9.24 -0.17 -5.47
N GLY A 136 -10.09 -0.24 -6.49
CA GLY A 136 -11.39 0.44 -6.47
C GLY A 136 -12.49 -0.32 -5.71
N PRO A 137 -13.47 0.41 -5.12
CA PRO A 137 -14.51 -0.19 -4.28
C PRO A 137 -15.41 -1.19 -5.03
N ARG A 138 -15.60 -1.04 -6.35
CA ARG A 138 -16.39 -1.98 -7.15
C ARG A 138 -15.79 -3.39 -7.14
N VAL A 139 -14.49 -3.49 -7.38
CA VAL A 139 -13.79 -4.79 -7.36
C VAL A 139 -13.62 -5.29 -5.93
N GLY A 140 -13.40 -4.38 -4.95
CA GLY A 140 -13.34 -4.75 -3.54
C GLY A 140 -14.61 -5.45 -3.04
N LYS A 141 -15.80 -4.99 -3.47
CA LYS A 141 -17.07 -5.66 -3.16
C LYS A 141 -17.14 -7.07 -3.73
N LEU A 142 -16.74 -7.26 -5.00
CA LEU A 142 -16.72 -8.59 -5.62
C LEU A 142 -15.75 -9.55 -4.90
N ILE A 143 -14.59 -9.06 -4.48
CA ILE A 143 -13.63 -9.86 -3.72
C ILE A 143 -14.24 -10.26 -2.38
N MET A 144 -14.85 -9.32 -1.66
CA MET A 144 -15.50 -9.59 -0.38
C MET A 144 -16.65 -10.61 -0.51
N GLU A 145 -17.47 -10.52 -1.57
CA GLU A 145 -18.53 -11.47 -1.87
C GLU A 145 -17.99 -12.89 -2.12
N GLN A 146 -16.89 -13.01 -2.85
CA GLN A 146 -16.28 -14.33 -3.11
C GLN A 146 -15.60 -14.88 -1.85
N ALA A 147 -14.88 -14.06 -1.11
CA ALA A 147 -14.24 -14.44 0.14
C ALA A 147 -15.24 -14.93 1.20
N ALA A 148 -16.41 -14.29 1.28
CA ALA A 148 -17.48 -14.66 2.20
C ALA A 148 -17.98 -16.10 2.00
N LYS A 149 -17.95 -16.64 0.77
CA LYS A 149 -18.37 -18.02 0.48
C LYS A 149 -17.48 -19.07 1.15
N GLN A 150 -16.25 -18.70 1.48
CA GLN A 150 -15.25 -19.58 2.09
C GLN A 150 -14.83 -19.09 3.50
N LEU A 151 -15.48 -18.06 4.02
CA LEU A 151 -15.15 -17.39 5.29
C LEU A 151 -13.70 -16.89 5.32
N THR A 152 -13.13 -16.55 4.15
CA THR A 152 -11.77 -16.02 4.05
C THR A 152 -11.74 -14.57 4.57
N PRO A 153 -10.89 -14.24 5.55
CA PRO A 153 -10.70 -12.87 5.99
C PRO A 153 -10.09 -12.00 4.89
N VAL A 154 -10.56 -10.74 4.81
CA VAL A 154 -10.12 -9.79 3.78
C VAL A 154 -9.70 -8.47 4.41
N VAL A 155 -8.66 -7.86 3.82
CA VAL A 155 -8.33 -6.43 3.99
C VAL A 155 -8.49 -5.74 2.65
N LEU A 156 -9.29 -4.68 2.64
CA LEU A 156 -9.61 -3.91 1.45
C LEU A 156 -9.09 -2.47 1.61
N GLU A 157 -8.01 -2.16 0.91
CA GLU A 157 -7.48 -0.81 0.78
C GLU A 157 -8.10 -0.15 -0.46
N LEU A 158 -8.93 0.86 -0.26
CA LEU A 158 -9.78 1.43 -1.29
C LEU A 158 -9.40 2.88 -1.61
N GLY A 159 -10.18 3.54 -2.46
CA GLY A 159 -10.00 4.95 -2.75
C GLY A 159 -10.42 5.84 -1.59
N GLY A 160 -9.99 7.10 -1.63
CA GLY A 160 -10.31 8.08 -0.60
C GLY A 160 -10.77 9.42 -1.16
N LYS A 161 -11.46 10.17 -0.32
CA LYS A 161 -11.87 11.57 -0.48
C LYS A 161 -11.33 12.37 0.70
N SER A 162 -9.99 12.43 0.82
CA SER A 162 -9.30 12.97 2.00
C SER A 162 -9.46 14.48 2.09
N PRO A 163 -10.16 15.03 3.10
CA PRO A 163 -10.24 16.45 3.35
C PRO A 163 -8.91 17.00 3.86
N CYS A 164 -8.59 18.24 3.47
CA CYS A 164 -7.54 19.02 4.08
C CYS A 164 -8.17 20.24 4.74
N ILE A 165 -8.01 20.38 6.05
CA ILE A 165 -8.58 21.49 6.82
C ILE A 165 -7.48 22.51 7.10
N VAL A 166 -7.74 23.77 6.76
CA VAL A 166 -6.83 24.90 6.99
C VAL A 166 -7.59 25.98 7.75
N GLU A 167 -7.20 26.22 8.98
CA GLU A 167 -7.75 27.26 9.83
C GLU A 167 -6.82 28.50 9.86
N GLU A 168 -7.28 29.61 10.42
CA GLU A 168 -6.60 30.92 10.32
C GLU A 168 -5.25 30.99 11.03
N SER A 169 -5.00 30.15 12.06
CA SER A 169 -3.71 30.11 12.77
C SER A 169 -2.64 29.30 12.04
N ALA A 170 -3.00 28.63 10.92
CA ALA A 170 -2.05 27.79 10.18
C ALA A 170 -0.96 28.63 9.49
N ASP A 171 0.28 28.10 9.43
CA ASP A 171 1.28 28.64 8.50
C ASP A 171 0.84 28.35 7.05
N LEU A 172 0.24 29.35 6.41
CA LEU A 172 -0.34 29.22 5.07
C LEU A 172 0.70 28.87 3.99
N ASN A 173 1.97 29.28 4.15
CA ASN A 173 3.00 28.93 3.18
C ASN A 173 3.38 27.45 3.30
N LEU A 174 3.51 26.94 4.52
CA LEU A 174 3.75 25.52 4.78
C LEU A 174 2.55 24.65 4.37
N ALA A 175 1.33 25.10 4.70
CA ALA A 175 0.08 24.44 4.30
C ALA A 175 -0.01 24.32 2.77
N ALA A 176 0.14 25.42 2.04
CA ALA A 176 0.14 25.46 0.57
C ALA A 176 1.21 24.52 -0.02
N LYS A 177 2.43 24.53 0.51
CA LYS A 177 3.53 23.66 0.07
C LYS A 177 3.17 22.19 0.24
N ARG A 178 2.64 21.79 1.38
CA ARG A 178 2.29 20.40 1.70
C ARG A 178 1.10 19.91 0.88
N ILE A 179 0.05 20.72 0.75
CA ILE A 179 -1.14 20.40 -0.05
C ILE A 179 -0.74 20.17 -1.51
N VAL A 180 0.00 21.12 -2.09
CA VAL A 180 0.45 21.03 -3.49
C VAL A 180 1.38 19.84 -3.68
N PHE A 181 2.34 19.60 -2.78
CA PHE A 181 3.21 18.43 -2.85
C PHE A 181 2.40 17.12 -2.81
N GLY A 182 1.51 16.96 -1.84
CA GLY A 182 0.68 15.75 -1.67
C GLY A 182 -0.25 15.50 -2.86
N LYS A 183 -0.82 16.59 -3.43
CA LYS A 183 -1.74 16.45 -4.58
C LYS A 183 -1.03 16.21 -5.89
N PHE A 184 0.17 16.75 -6.10
CA PHE A 184 0.91 16.61 -7.36
C PHE A 184 1.88 15.43 -7.38
N LEU A 185 2.12 14.79 -6.24
CA LEU A 185 2.86 13.54 -6.18
C LEU A 185 2.12 12.47 -6.99
N ASN A 186 2.84 11.74 -7.83
CA ASN A 186 2.27 10.74 -8.74
C ASN A 186 1.08 11.26 -9.58
N SER A 187 1.09 12.55 -9.93
CA SER A 187 -0.01 13.23 -10.65
C SER A 187 -1.38 13.13 -9.92
N GLY A 188 -1.36 13.05 -8.60
CA GLY A 188 -2.56 12.93 -7.77
C GLY A 188 -3.18 11.54 -7.69
N GLN A 189 -2.56 10.56 -8.31
CA GLN A 189 -3.04 9.16 -8.35
C GLN A 189 -2.71 8.42 -7.06
N THR A 190 -3.20 8.95 -5.94
CA THR A 190 -2.89 8.47 -4.59
C THR A 190 -4.16 8.47 -3.75
N CYS A 191 -4.50 7.35 -3.13
CA CYS A 191 -5.69 7.18 -2.30
C CYS A 191 -5.76 8.16 -1.11
N VAL A 192 -4.62 8.53 -0.56
CA VAL A 192 -4.48 9.47 0.57
C VAL A 192 -4.11 10.90 0.15
N ALA A 193 -4.14 11.23 -1.15
CA ALA A 193 -3.88 12.60 -1.60
C ALA A 193 -4.96 13.56 -1.08
N PRO A 194 -4.61 14.80 -0.74
CA PRO A 194 -5.60 15.84 -0.49
C PRO A 194 -6.58 15.94 -1.67
N ASP A 195 -7.87 15.71 -1.43
CA ASP A 195 -8.88 15.72 -2.50
C ASP A 195 -9.58 17.07 -2.58
N TYR A 196 -9.93 17.63 -1.44
CA TYR A 196 -10.50 18.97 -1.32
C TYR A 196 -10.00 19.69 -0.07
N VAL A 197 -10.08 21.02 -0.09
CA VAL A 197 -9.61 21.86 1.00
C VAL A 197 -10.79 22.61 1.62
N LEU A 198 -10.99 22.43 2.92
CA LEU A 198 -11.85 23.23 3.75
C LEU A 198 -10.98 24.31 4.39
N VAL A 199 -11.24 25.57 4.08
CA VAL A 199 -10.42 26.69 4.55
C VAL A 199 -11.31 27.79 5.14
N GLN A 200 -10.88 28.40 6.23
CA GLN A 200 -11.57 29.55 6.78
C GLN A 200 -11.55 30.72 5.79
N GLU A 201 -12.66 31.44 5.66
CA GLU A 201 -12.83 32.49 4.66
C GLU A 201 -11.80 33.61 4.80
N SER A 202 -11.41 33.95 6.04
CA SER A 202 -10.40 34.99 6.33
C SER A 202 -9.02 34.76 5.69
N VAL A 203 -8.66 33.49 5.40
CA VAL A 203 -7.33 33.12 4.86
C VAL A 203 -7.38 32.43 3.49
N LYS A 204 -8.55 32.27 2.91
CA LYS A 204 -8.80 31.55 1.67
C LYS A 204 -8.01 32.10 0.48
N GLU A 205 -8.15 33.39 0.21
CA GLU A 205 -7.50 34.03 -0.94
C GLU A 205 -5.96 33.98 -0.82
N GLU A 206 -5.42 34.19 0.37
CA GLU A 206 -4.00 34.09 0.61
C GLU A 206 -3.48 32.68 0.40
N LEU A 207 -4.22 31.65 0.88
CA LEU A 207 -3.86 30.26 0.66
C LEU A 207 -3.83 29.92 -0.84
N ILE A 208 -4.85 30.32 -1.60
CA ILE A 208 -4.92 30.11 -3.05
C ILE A 208 -3.70 30.70 -3.76
N LEU A 209 -3.36 31.95 -3.45
CA LEU A 209 -2.18 32.61 -4.04
C LEU A 209 -0.88 31.86 -3.73
N LYS A 210 -0.73 31.39 -2.49
CA LYS A 210 0.44 30.59 -2.11
C LYS A 210 0.46 29.22 -2.81
N MET A 211 -0.68 28.54 -2.94
CA MET A 211 -0.79 27.29 -3.69
C MET A 211 -0.40 27.48 -5.16
N CYS A 212 -0.89 28.52 -5.83
CA CYS A 212 -0.51 28.86 -7.20
C CYS A 212 1.01 29.04 -7.36
N LYS A 213 1.66 29.76 -6.42
CA LYS A 213 3.12 29.93 -6.43
C LYS A 213 3.86 28.59 -6.30
N TRP A 214 3.42 27.70 -5.42
CA TRP A 214 4.02 26.38 -5.25
C TRP A 214 3.79 25.47 -6.45
N ILE A 215 2.62 25.50 -7.11
CA ILE A 215 2.34 24.77 -8.34
C ILE A 215 3.34 25.18 -9.43
N HIS A 216 3.47 26.48 -9.70
CA HIS A 216 4.43 27.00 -10.69
C HIS A 216 5.87 26.56 -10.38
N ARG A 217 6.27 26.59 -9.11
CA ARG A 217 7.62 26.16 -8.69
C ARG A 217 7.88 24.67 -8.92
N ILE A 218 6.90 23.82 -8.62
CA ILE A 218 7.02 22.37 -8.81
C ILE A 218 7.01 22.00 -10.29
N VAL A 219 6.11 22.58 -11.07
CA VAL A 219 5.99 22.31 -12.52
C VAL A 219 7.26 22.77 -13.25
N ARG A 220 7.78 23.98 -12.98
CA ARG A 220 9.04 24.46 -13.58
C ARG A 220 10.22 23.54 -13.29
N LYS A 221 10.37 23.07 -12.04
CA LYS A 221 11.43 22.12 -11.69
C LYS A 221 11.30 20.78 -12.44
N ARG A 222 10.09 20.27 -12.62
CA ARG A 222 9.85 19.02 -13.39
C ARG A 222 10.18 19.19 -14.88
N ILE A 223 9.84 20.33 -15.49
CA ILE A 223 10.17 20.63 -16.89
C ILE A 223 11.70 20.73 -17.06
N GLN A 224 12.40 21.42 -16.17
CA GLN A 224 13.87 21.55 -16.25
C GLN A 224 14.62 20.23 -16.07
N LEU A 225 14.07 19.29 -15.30
CA LEU A 225 14.65 17.94 -15.16
C LEU A 225 14.43 17.07 -16.39
N LYS A 226 13.32 17.26 -17.12
CA LYS A 226 13.06 16.54 -18.38
C LYS A 226 13.84 17.07 -19.59
N CYS A 227 14.34 18.30 -19.54
CA CYS A 227 15.13 18.91 -20.63
C CYS A 227 16.65 18.67 -20.48
N LYS A 228 17.09 17.88 -19.51
CA LYS A 228 18.51 17.56 -19.24
C LYS A 228 18.87 16.10 -19.51
N ASP A 229 17.89 15.28 -19.88
CA ASP A 229 18.04 13.90 -20.36
C ASP A 229 17.78 13.87 -21.88
#